data_893db764ac72a4612da252048121d054
#
_entry.id   893db764ac72a4612da252048121d054
#
_cell.length_a   1.000
_cell.length_b   1.000
_cell.length_c   1.000
_cell.angle_alpha   90.00
_cell.angle_beta   90.00
_cell.angle_gamma   90.00
#
_symmetry.space_group_name_H-M   'P 1'
#
loop_
_entity.id
_entity.type
_entity.pdbx_description
1 polymer ?
#
loop_
_entity_poly.entity_id
_entity_poly.type
_entity_poly.pdbx_seq_one_letter_code
_entity_poly.pdbx_strand_id
1 'polypeptide(L)'
;MSVFRSTLRAHSEFRRVYSAKTRVFRNGLVFYYRKTAGLVFRFAISVPKRFGKAVERNKVRRRLKEIVRTSDSLPEMTEVVFGVSTKCAELSYARLKLACDWAFDKMSKDKCR
;
A
#
# COMPACT_ATOMS: atom_id res chain seq x y z
N MET A 1 -15.01 11.31 7.81
CA MET A 1 -15.67 10.44 6.82
C MET A 1 -14.76 9.28 6.48
N SER A 2 -15.25 8.07 6.58
CA SER A 2 -14.43 6.90 6.32
C SER A 2 -14.36 6.58 4.83
N VAL A 3 -13.17 6.22 4.36
CA VAL A 3 -12.96 5.77 2.99
C VAL A 3 -13.33 4.29 2.92
N PHE A 4 -14.08 3.91 1.91
CA PHE A 4 -14.41 2.51 1.69
C PHE A 4 -13.16 1.76 1.25
N ARG A 5 -12.87 0.63 1.89
CA ARG A 5 -11.66 -0.15 1.63
C ARG A 5 -11.99 -1.47 0.96
N SER A 6 -11.19 -1.83 -0.04
CA SER A 6 -11.34 -3.09 -0.77
C SER A 6 -9.97 -3.58 -1.22
N THR A 7 -9.88 -4.86 -1.61
CA THR A 7 -8.62 -5.43 -2.10
C THR A 7 -8.63 -5.58 -3.61
N LEU A 8 -7.46 -5.38 -4.21
CA LEU A 8 -7.25 -5.68 -5.63
C LEU A 8 -7.04 -7.18 -5.77
N ARG A 9 -7.67 -7.81 -6.74
CA ARG A 9 -7.60 -9.26 -6.92
C ARG A 9 -7.22 -9.70 -8.33
N ALA A 10 -7.75 -9.05 -9.34
CA ALA A 10 -7.51 -9.45 -10.72
C ALA A 10 -6.14 -9.00 -11.20
N HIS A 11 -5.48 -9.82 -12.00
CA HIS A 11 -4.18 -9.50 -12.59
C HIS A 11 -4.23 -8.19 -13.38
N SER A 12 -5.32 -7.93 -14.08
CA SER A 12 -5.52 -6.70 -14.83
C SER A 12 -5.54 -5.46 -13.93
N GLU A 13 -6.04 -5.59 -12.70
CA GLU A 13 -6.05 -4.50 -11.73
C GLU A 13 -4.64 -4.14 -11.27
N PHE A 14 -3.80 -5.14 -11.01
CA PHE A 14 -2.40 -4.93 -10.68
C PHE A 14 -1.65 -4.24 -11.82
N ARG A 15 -1.85 -4.75 -13.03
CA ARG A 15 -1.20 -4.20 -14.23
C ARG A 15 -1.58 -2.73 -14.42
N ARG A 16 -2.82 -2.37 -14.18
CA ARG A 16 -3.31 -1.02 -14.31
C ARG A 16 -2.59 -0.07 -13.35
N VAL A 17 -2.39 -0.51 -12.10
CA VAL A 17 -1.69 0.29 -11.09
C VAL A 17 -0.22 0.46 -11.48
N TYR A 18 0.46 -0.60 -11.87
CA TYR A 18 1.86 -0.51 -12.28
C TYR A 18 2.05 0.36 -13.52
N SER A 19 1.11 0.31 -14.45
CA SER A 19 1.17 1.09 -15.70
C SER A 19 1.04 2.59 -15.47
N ALA A 20 0.47 3.01 -14.36
CA ALA A 20 0.31 4.43 -14.04
C ALA A 20 1.65 5.11 -13.79
N LYS A 21 2.70 4.34 -13.49
CA LYS A 21 4.09 4.83 -13.29
C LYS A 21 4.24 5.83 -12.15
N THR A 22 3.27 5.91 -11.26
CA THR A 22 3.36 6.75 -10.06
C THR A 22 3.72 5.87 -8.88
N ARG A 23 4.73 6.28 -8.14
CA ARG A 23 5.19 5.53 -6.97
C ARG A 23 5.92 6.43 -5.99
N VAL A 24 5.86 6.05 -4.71
CA VAL A 24 6.64 6.68 -3.66
C VAL A 24 7.37 5.61 -2.86
N PHE A 25 8.50 5.97 -2.29
CA PHE A 25 9.35 5.06 -1.51
C PHE A 25 9.48 5.56 -0.09
N ARG A 26 9.45 4.63 0.86
CA ARG A 26 9.74 4.98 2.27
C ARG A 26 10.13 3.73 3.04
N ASN A 27 11.31 3.74 3.64
CA ASN A 27 11.76 2.69 4.58
C ASN A 27 11.65 1.26 4.02
N GLY A 28 11.97 1.08 2.75
CA GLY A 28 11.92 -0.25 2.13
C GLY A 28 10.56 -0.64 1.58
N LEU A 29 9.57 0.23 1.69
CA LEU A 29 8.27 0.05 1.06
C LEU A 29 8.21 0.88 -0.22
N VAL A 30 7.64 0.30 -1.25
CA VAL A 30 7.33 1.00 -2.50
C VAL A 30 5.82 1.00 -2.62
N PHE A 31 5.25 2.17 -2.84
CA PHE A 31 3.80 2.33 -2.97
C PHE A 31 3.51 2.70 -4.42
N TYR A 32 3.11 1.71 -5.22
CA TYR A 32 2.65 1.97 -6.59
C TYR A 32 1.19 2.36 -6.48
N TYR A 33 0.80 3.49 -7.06
CA TYR A 33 -0.57 3.95 -6.92
C TYR A 33 -1.13 4.57 -8.19
N ARG A 34 -2.44 4.61 -8.26
CA ARG A 34 -3.18 5.16 -9.39
C ARG A 34 -4.44 5.83 -8.87
N LYS A 35 -4.70 7.05 -9.33
CA LYS A 35 -5.95 7.73 -9.00
C LYS A 35 -7.07 7.18 -9.85
N THR A 36 -8.26 7.07 -9.26
CA THR A 36 -9.45 6.54 -9.93
C THR A 36 -10.61 7.52 -9.78
N ALA A 37 -11.72 7.22 -10.43
CA ALA A 37 -12.92 8.07 -10.37
C ALA A 37 -13.90 7.67 -9.28
N GLY A 38 -13.56 6.70 -8.42
CA GLY A 38 -14.46 6.24 -7.36
C GLY A 38 -14.06 6.73 -5.98
N LEU A 39 -14.91 6.49 -4.99
CA LEU A 39 -14.61 6.82 -3.59
C LEU A 39 -13.92 5.68 -2.85
N VAL A 40 -13.55 4.64 -3.55
CA VAL A 40 -12.99 3.43 -2.96
C VAL A 40 -11.47 3.52 -2.90
N PHE A 41 -10.91 3.19 -1.74
CA PHE A 41 -9.49 2.91 -1.61
C PHE A 41 -9.32 1.40 -1.80
N ARG A 42 -8.60 1.01 -2.84
CA ARG A 42 -8.33 -0.40 -3.13
C ARG A 42 -6.83 -0.66 -3.03
N PHE A 43 -6.46 -1.79 -2.45
CA PHE A 43 -5.06 -2.07 -2.22
C PHE A 43 -4.72 -3.55 -2.38
N ALA A 44 -3.43 -3.81 -2.57
CA ALA A 44 -2.85 -5.15 -2.54
C ALA A 44 -1.47 -5.06 -1.93
N ILE A 45 -0.99 -6.17 -1.40
CA ILE A 45 0.32 -6.25 -0.77
C ILE A 45 1.11 -7.33 -1.47
N SER A 46 2.26 -6.95 -2.02
CA SER A 46 3.17 -7.87 -2.72
C SER A 46 4.41 -8.08 -1.87
N VAL A 47 4.58 -9.31 -1.37
CA VAL A 47 5.73 -9.70 -0.57
C VAL A 47 6.50 -10.79 -1.32
N PRO A 48 7.75 -10.51 -1.75
CA PRO A 48 8.51 -11.51 -2.50
C PRO A 48 8.92 -12.68 -1.61
N LYS A 49 9.15 -13.84 -2.23
CA LYS A 49 9.57 -15.05 -1.49
C LYS A 49 10.90 -14.83 -0.75
N ARG A 50 11.78 -14.02 -1.31
CA ARG A 50 13.08 -13.72 -0.70
C ARG A 50 12.98 -12.90 0.58
N PHE A 51 11.82 -12.34 0.88
CA PHE A 51 11.60 -11.60 2.12
C PHE A 51 11.82 -12.48 3.35
N GLY A 52 11.41 -13.74 3.27
CA GLY A 52 11.56 -14.68 4.35
C GLY A 52 10.62 -15.87 4.20
N LYS A 53 10.48 -16.63 5.27
CA LYS A 53 9.58 -17.77 5.32
C LYS A 53 8.13 -17.32 5.29
N ALA A 54 7.22 -18.25 5.03
CA ALA A 54 5.79 -17.96 4.95
C ALA A 54 5.27 -17.23 6.20
N VAL A 55 5.76 -17.63 7.37
CA VAL A 55 5.36 -17.00 8.65
C VAL A 55 5.73 -15.52 8.67
N GLU A 56 6.93 -15.19 8.24
CA GLU A 56 7.41 -13.81 8.20
C GLU A 56 6.67 -12.98 7.17
N ARG A 57 6.42 -13.55 5.99
CA ARG A 57 5.66 -12.88 4.94
C ARG A 57 4.22 -12.61 5.39
N ASN A 58 3.60 -13.56 6.05
CA ASN A 58 2.24 -13.40 6.56
C ASN A 58 2.18 -12.35 7.67
N LYS A 59 3.22 -12.27 8.50
CA LYS A 59 3.31 -11.29 9.57
C LYS A 59 3.31 -9.86 9.02
N VAL A 60 4.13 -9.58 8.00
CA VAL A 60 4.18 -8.24 7.42
C VAL A 60 2.87 -7.92 6.68
N ARG A 61 2.27 -8.89 6.02
CA ARG A 61 0.95 -8.69 5.39
C ARG A 61 -0.10 -8.29 6.41
N ARG A 62 -0.15 -9.00 7.54
CA ARG A 62 -1.11 -8.70 8.61
C ARG A 62 -0.91 -7.31 9.17
N ARG A 63 0.34 -6.92 9.38
CA ARG A 63 0.67 -5.58 9.89
C ARG A 63 0.21 -4.49 8.93
N LEU A 64 0.48 -4.66 7.64
CA LEU A 64 0.08 -3.68 6.63
C LEU A 64 -1.44 -3.61 6.48
N LYS A 65 -2.12 -4.74 6.51
CA LYS A 65 -3.58 -4.77 6.48
C LYS A 65 -4.18 -4.05 7.70
N GLU A 66 -3.59 -4.24 8.88
CA GLU A 66 -4.04 -3.57 10.08
C GLU A 66 -3.84 -2.07 9.98
N ILE A 67 -2.72 -1.63 9.42
CA ILE A 67 -2.45 -0.20 9.20
C ILE A 67 -3.52 0.39 8.27
N VAL A 68 -3.83 -0.29 7.17
CA VAL A 68 -4.88 0.17 6.25
C VAL A 68 -6.24 0.21 6.96
N ARG A 69 -6.55 -0.83 7.72
CA ARG A 69 -7.85 -0.93 8.40
C ARG A 69 -8.07 0.20 9.40
N THR A 70 -7.01 0.61 10.10
CA THR A 70 -7.11 1.58 11.19
C THR A 70 -6.66 3.00 10.81
N SER A 71 -6.19 3.21 9.59
CA SER A 71 -5.70 4.51 9.16
C SER A 71 -6.84 5.51 8.98
N ASP A 72 -6.63 6.73 9.46
CA ASP A 72 -7.55 7.86 9.27
C ASP A 72 -7.14 8.73 8.08
N SER A 73 -6.00 8.42 7.45
CA SER A 73 -5.41 9.25 6.41
C SER A 73 -5.37 8.59 5.04
N LEU A 74 -6.20 7.57 4.79
CA LEU A 74 -6.24 6.88 3.51
C LEU A 74 -6.64 7.85 2.39
N PRO A 75 -5.91 7.81 1.27
CA PRO A 75 -6.28 8.62 0.11
C PRO A 75 -7.55 8.05 -0.53
N GLU A 76 -8.50 8.92 -0.84
CA GLU A 76 -9.71 8.53 -1.55
C GLU A 76 -9.41 8.36 -3.03
N MET A 77 -10.25 7.60 -3.72
CA MET A 77 -10.16 7.42 -5.18
C MET A 77 -8.78 6.94 -5.61
N THR A 78 -8.21 5.99 -4.87
CA THR A 78 -6.84 5.53 -5.13
C THR A 78 -6.74 4.03 -5.06
N GLU A 79 -6.00 3.45 -6.00
CA GLU A 79 -5.60 2.04 -5.99
C GLU A 79 -4.10 1.99 -5.70
N VAL A 80 -3.70 1.15 -4.74
CA VAL A 80 -2.31 1.08 -4.29
C VAL A 80 -1.83 -0.36 -4.25
N VAL A 81 -0.63 -0.62 -4.74
CA VAL A 81 0.06 -1.89 -4.51
C VAL A 81 1.27 -1.61 -3.62
N PHE A 82 1.28 -2.22 -2.45
CA PHE A 82 2.39 -2.11 -1.50
C PHE A 82 3.46 -3.14 -1.90
N GLY A 83 4.61 -2.66 -2.35
CA GLY A 83 5.76 -3.53 -2.63
C GLY A 83 6.66 -3.59 -1.40
N VAL A 84 6.84 -4.78 -0.86
CA VAL A 84 7.62 -4.98 0.37
C VAL A 84 9.01 -5.49 0.02
N SER A 85 10.05 -4.80 0.47
CA SER A 85 11.42 -5.27 0.30
C SER A 85 11.92 -5.91 1.58
N THR A 86 13.07 -6.60 1.49
CA THR A 86 13.69 -7.24 2.64
C THR A 86 14.06 -6.27 3.76
N LYS A 87 14.24 -5.00 3.42
CA LYS A 87 14.54 -3.96 4.42
C LYS A 87 13.41 -3.78 5.43
N CYS A 88 12.19 -4.13 5.07
CA CYS A 88 11.04 -4.02 5.96
C CYS A 88 11.05 -5.05 7.08
N ALA A 89 11.86 -6.10 6.97
CA ALA A 89 11.91 -7.17 7.97
C ALA A 89 12.32 -6.65 9.35
N GLU A 90 13.11 -5.59 9.39
CA GLU A 90 13.63 -5.03 10.63
C GLU A 90 12.77 -3.89 11.18
N LEU A 91 11.72 -3.50 10.47
CA LEU A 91 10.89 -2.40 10.90
C LEU A 91 9.86 -2.84 11.93
N SER A 92 9.71 -2.04 12.99
CA SER A 92 8.63 -2.21 13.95
C SER A 92 7.30 -1.82 13.32
N TYR A 93 6.22 -2.23 13.95
CA TYR A 93 4.87 -1.82 13.50
C TYR A 93 4.75 -0.30 13.45
N ALA A 94 5.27 0.39 14.46
CA ALA A 94 5.21 1.85 14.53
C ALA A 94 5.92 2.49 13.34
N ARG A 95 7.07 1.97 12.95
CA ARG A 95 7.81 2.51 11.81
C ARG A 95 7.11 2.21 10.48
N LEU A 96 6.53 1.03 10.35
CA LEU A 96 5.71 0.70 9.17
C LEU A 96 4.52 1.66 9.07
N LYS A 97 3.87 1.92 10.18
CA LYS A 97 2.73 2.83 10.22
C LYS A 97 3.13 4.25 9.81
N LEU A 98 4.25 4.75 10.31
CA LEU A 98 4.75 6.07 9.94
C LEU A 98 5.04 6.15 8.44
N ALA A 99 5.66 5.12 7.88
CA ALA A 99 5.95 5.08 6.44
C ALA A 99 4.66 5.10 5.62
N CYS A 100 3.66 4.32 6.03
CA CYS A 100 2.38 4.27 5.33
C CYS A 100 1.63 5.61 5.43
N ASP A 101 1.60 6.21 6.61
CA ASP A 101 0.93 7.50 6.81
C ASP A 101 1.57 8.59 5.95
N TRP A 102 2.89 8.59 5.89
CA TRP A 102 3.63 9.52 5.05
C TRP A 102 3.26 9.32 3.56
N ALA A 103 3.23 8.07 3.12
CA ALA A 103 2.90 7.76 1.72
C ALA A 103 1.45 8.13 1.39
N PHE A 104 0.53 7.83 2.29
CA PHE A 104 -0.89 8.17 2.09
C PHE A 104 -1.08 9.68 1.99
N ASP A 105 -0.36 10.45 2.79
CA ASP A 105 -0.39 11.91 2.72
C ASP A 105 0.11 12.39 1.36
N LYS A 106 1.21 11.82 0.86
CA LYS A 106 1.74 12.17 -0.46
C LYS A 106 0.74 11.85 -1.57
N MET A 107 0.11 10.68 -1.51
CA MET A 107 -0.89 10.28 -2.50
C MET A 107 -2.11 11.19 -2.48
N SER A 108 -2.53 11.62 -1.28
CA SER A 108 -3.69 12.50 -1.13
C SER A 108 -3.45 13.88 -1.72
N LYS A 109 -2.21 14.33 -1.73
CA LYS A 109 -1.83 15.62 -2.31
C LYS A 109 -1.64 15.56 -3.81
N ASP A 110 -1.52 14.37 -4.37
CA ASP A 110 -1.39 14.20 -5.81
C ASP A 110 -2.74 14.42 -6.46
N LYS A 111 -2.76 15.21 -7.53
CA LYS A 111 -4.00 15.51 -8.24
C LYS A 111 -4.31 14.44 -9.26
N CYS A 112 -5.58 14.14 -9.42
CA CYS A 112 -6.05 13.24 -10.45
C CYS A 112 -5.74 13.85 -11.83
N ARG A 113 -5.15 13.01 -12.70
CA ARG A 113 -4.79 13.44 -14.06
C ARG A 113 -5.67 12.78 -15.09
#